data_4e8adbbb7f71ec6232fa3ac7e6212a9e
#
_entry.id   4e8adbbb7f71ec6232fa3ac7e6212a9e
#
_cell.length_a   1.000
_cell.length_b   1.000
_cell.length_c   1.000
_cell.angle_alpha   90.00
_cell.angle_beta   90.00
_cell.angle_gamma   90.00
#
_symmetry.space_group_name_H-M   'P 1'
#
loop_
_entity.id
_entity.type
_entity.pdbx_description
1 polymer ?
#
loop_
_entity_poly.entity_id
_entity_poly.type
_entity_poly.pdbx_seq_one_letter_code
_entity_poly.pdbx_strand_id
1 'polypeptide(L)'
;TDPWEQREVGDLLIERSQQAPMSDEYPLMAFIANEGVAPKGERYDRSALVTDTVNKLYKKTEKGDFIYSSNNLETGSIGLNKYGKACISPVYSIFEPTGIADSDFLGRRLVRKDFINAMVKWRQGVIYGQWRIHESDFLKIEISVPSVEEQRKIGAYLDQLDNLITLHQRQPFLQSPPDISLIVQLTPPFYTFSWEQRKLGDIADI
;
A
#
# COMPACT_ATOMS: atom_id res chain seq x y z
N THR A 1 0.77 -15.05 -23.66
CA THR A 1 0.25 -14.61 -22.34
C THR A 1 -1.19 -15.03 -22.26
N ASP A 2 -1.53 -15.80 -21.23
CA ASP A 2 -2.91 -16.17 -20.98
C ASP A 2 -3.73 -14.90 -20.72
N PRO A 3 -4.99 -14.83 -21.18
CA PRO A 3 -5.84 -13.67 -20.92
C PRO A 3 -6.11 -13.55 -19.41
N TRP A 4 -6.25 -12.32 -18.91
CA TRP A 4 -6.67 -12.08 -17.54
C TRP A 4 -8.09 -12.59 -17.34
N GLU A 5 -8.30 -13.31 -16.25
CA GLU A 5 -9.58 -13.91 -15.90
C GLU A 5 -10.32 -13.06 -14.88
N GLN A 6 -11.65 -12.99 -15.02
CA GLN A 6 -12.51 -12.40 -14.00
C GLN A 6 -12.69 -13.41 -12.87
N ARG A 7 -12.40 -12.99 -11.64
CA ARG A 7 -12.54 -13.82 -10.43
C ARG A 7 -13.13 -13.00 -9.29
N GLU A 8 -13.90 -13.66 -8.44
CA GLU A 8 -14.26 -13.08 -7.16
C GLU A 8 -13.02 -12.95 -6.27
N VAL A 9 -12.99 -11.91 -5.42
CA VAL A 9 -11.93 -11.77 -4.40
C VAL A 9 -11.89 -12.98 -3.48
N GLY A 10 -13.03 -13.65 -3.23
CA GLY A 10 -13.15 -14.87 -2.45
C GLY A 10 -12.46 -16.10 -3.04
N ASP A 11 -12.14 -16.11 -4.35
CA ASP A 11 -11.28 -17.14 -4.94
C ASP A 11 -9.82 -16.94 -4.56
N LEU A 12 -9.42 -15.69 -4.29
CA LEU A 12 -8.06 -15.24 -4.10
C LEU A 12 -7.69 -15.03 -2.63
N LEU A 13 -8.67 -14.73 -1.78
CA LEU A 13 -8.48 -14.37 -0.38
C LEU A 13 -9.48 -15.12 0.51
N ILE A 14 -9.01 -15.55 1.69
CA ILE A 14 -9.83 -16.18 2.74
C ILE A 14 -9.77 -15.34 4.00
N GLU A 15 -10.89 -15.12 4.67
CA GLU A 15 -10.92 -14.35 5.92
C GLU A 15 -10.10 -15.04 7.02
N ARG A 16 -9.20 -14.27 7.66
CA ARG A 16 -8.49 -14.65 8.88
C ARG A 16 -9.20 -14.00 10.08
N SER A 17 -10.04 -14.76 10.75
CA SER A 17 -10.85 -14.28 11.89
C SER A 17 -10.26 -14.58 13.26
N GLN A 18 -9.07 -15.22 13.32
CA GLN A 18 -8.44 -15.64 14.57
C GLN A 18 -8.16 -14.46 15.50
N GLN A 19 -8.57 -14.60 16.75
CA GLN A 19 -8.31 -13.62 17.82
C GLN A 19 -7.56 -14.29 18.98
N ALA A 20 -6.62 -13.54 19.56
CA ALA A 20 -5.87 -13.95 20.73
C ALA A 20 -5.39 -12.73 21.51
N PRO A 21 -4.99 -12.88 22.77
CA PRO A 21 -4.16 -11.90 23.46
C PRO A 21 -2.83 -11.72 22.74
N MET A 22 -2.19 -10.56 22.91
CA MET A 22 -0.83 -10.35 22.41
C MET A 22 0.16 -11.33 23.06
N SER A 23 1.20 -11.69 22.32
CA SER A 23 2.29 -12.56 22.78
C SER A 23 3.61 -12.14 22.14
N ASP A 24 4.72 -12.72 22.57
CA ASP A 24 6.03 -12.49 21.96
C ASP A 24 6.04 -12.92 20.49
N GLU A 25 5.32 -13.99 20.14
CA GLU A 25 5.19 -14.45 18.76
C GLU A 25 4.28 -13.54 17.91
N TYR A 26 3.23 -12.96 18.52
CA TYR A 26 2.29 -12.04 17.89
C TYR A 26 2.24 -10.73 18.68
N PRO A 27 3.25 -9.87 18.53
CA PRO A 27 3.32 -8.59 19.22
C PRO A 27 2.19 -7.66 18.79
N LEU A 28 1.76 -6.78 19.69
CA LEU A 28 0.73 -5.80 19.39
C LEU A 28 1.29 -4.66 18.52
N MET A 29 0.81 -4.58 17.29
CA MET A 29 1.21 -3.60 16.28
C MET A 29 0.07 -2.65 15.94
N ALA A 30 0.40 -1.58 15.23
CA ALA A 30 -0.57 -0.68 14.60
C ALA A 30 -0.67 -0.99 13.11
N PHE A 31 -1.85 -0.74 12.53
CA PHE A 31 -1.98 -0.59 11.08
C PHE A 31 -1.95 0.90 10.76
N ILE A 32 -0.88 1.34 10.10
CA ILE A 32 -0.63 2.74 9.76
C ILE A 32 -1.10 2.95 8.32
N ALA A 33 -1.88 4.00 8.10
CA ALA A 33 -2.40 4.34 6.78
C ALA A 33 -1.25 4.50 5.76
N ASN A 34 -1.40 3.86 4.60
CA ASN A 34 -0.41 3.80 3.51
C ASN A 34 0.93 3.09 3.83
N GLU A 35 1.18 2.68 5.06
CA GLU A 35 2.39 1.97 5.47
C GLU A 35 2.14 0.49 5.78
N GLY A 36 0.92 0.17 6.26
CA GLY A 36 0.55 -1.19 6.67
C GLY A 36 0.84 -1.46 8.14
N VAL A 37 1.17 -2.72 8.48
CA VAL A 37 1.47 -3.14 9.84
C VAL A 37 2.87 -2.67 10.26
N ALA A 38 2.95 -1.92 11.36
CA ALA A 38 4.19 -1.38 11.89
C ALA A 38 4.17 -1.27 13.41
N PRO A 39 5.33 -1.18 14.08
CA PRO A 39 5.41 -0.92 15.52
C PRO A 39 4.64 0.35 15.88
N LYS A 40 3.96 0.32 17.02
CA LYS A 40 3.33 1.51 17.57
C LYS A 40 4.41 2.52 17.92
N GLY A 41 4.43 3.65 17.21
CA GLY A 41 5.26 4.79 17.62
C GLY A 41 4.72 5.44 18.90
N GLU A 42 5.53 6.28 19.55
CA GLU A 42 5.18 6.99 20.79
C GLU A 42 3.84 7.76 20.71
N ARG A 43 3.46 8.25 19.53
CA ARG A 43 2.17 8.92 19.29
C ARG A 43 0.95 8.02 19.45
N TYR A 44 1.11 6.70 19.37
CA TYR A 44 0.03 5.71 19.50
C TYR A 44 0.06 4.94 20.80
N ASP A 45 0.96 5.31 21.73
CA ASP A 45 1.00 4.70 23.05
C ASP A 45 -0.20 5.18 23.88
N ARG A 46 -1.25 4.38 23.86
CA ARG A 46 -2.44 4.52 24.71
C ARG A 46 -2.41 3.54 25.89
N SER A 47 -1.25 3.04 26.26
CA SER A 47 -1.09 2.10 27.36
C SER A 47 -1.68 2.64 28.67
N ALA A 48 -1.58 3.95 28.91
CA ALA A 48 -2.18 4.63 30.06
C ALA A 48 -3.73 4.69 30.05
N LEU A 49 -4.39 4.44 28.91
CA LEU A 49 -5.85 4.49 28.76
C LEU A 49 -6.52 3.11 28.72
N VAL A 50 -5.76 2.03 28.69
CA VAL A 50 -6.29 0.67 28.59
C VAL A 50 -6.00 -0.06 29.87
N THR A 51 -7.01 -0.21 30.72
CA THR A 51 -6.93 -0.80 32.07
C THR A 51 -6.66 -2.32 32.06
N ASP A 52 -6.92 -3.03 30.95
CA ASP A 52 -6.66 -4.47 30.82
C ASP A 52 -6.15 -4.78 29.40
N THR A 53 -4.83 -4.71 29.20
CA THR A 53 -4.19 -5.07 27.93
C THR A 53 -3.88 -6.56 27.84
N VAL A 54 -3.81 -7.27 28.96
CA VAL A 54 -3.31 -8.65 29.03
C VAL A 54 -4.35 -9.65 28.52
N ASN A 55 -5.63 -9.43 28.81
CA ASN A 55 -6.72 -10.34 28.42
C ASN A 55 -7.48 -9.86 27.17
N LYS A 56 -7.15 -8.70 26.65
CA LYS A 56 -7.81 -8.16 25.47
C LYS A 56 -7.49 -8.98 24.22
N LEU A 57 -8.55 -9.36 23.50
CA LEU A 57 -8.41 -10.09 22.24
C LEU A 57 -8.13 -9.12 21.08
N TYR A 58 -7.16 -9.49 20.28
CA TYR A 58 -6.73 -8.81 19.07
C TYR A 58 -6.81 -9.78 17.88
N LYS A 59 -7.01 -9.29 16.68
CA LYS A 59 -6.95 -10.12 15.47
C LYS A 59 -5.49 -10.41 15.12
N LYS A 60 -5.20 -11.69 14.86
CA LYS A 60 -3.89 -12.13 14.36
C LYS A 60 -3.76 -11.83 12.88
N THR A 61 -2.56 -11.46 12.47
CA THR A 61 -2.18 -11.26 11.08
C THR A 61 -0.76 -11.75 10.85
N GLU A 62 -0.50 -12.19 9.61
CA GLU A 62 0.80 -12.70 9.18
C GLU A 62 1.29 -11.97 7.92
N LYS A 63 2.56 -12.15 7.58
CA LYS A 63 3.12 -11.54 6.38
C LYS A 63 2.36 -12.01 5.13
N GLY A 64 1.95 -11.05 4.31
CA GLY A 64 1.20 -11.29 3.09
C GLY A 64 -0.31 -11.19 3.25
N ASP A 65 -0.83 -11.07 4.49
CA ASP A 65 -2.25 -10.83 4.70
C ASP A 65 -2.67 -9.47 4.15
N PHE A 66 -3.82 -9.44 3.50
CA PHE A 66 -4.49 -8.22 3.08
C PHE A 66 -5.41 -7.71 4.19
N ILE A 67 -5.36 -6.43 4.48
CA ILE A 67 -6.03 -5.81 5.63
C ILE A 67 -6.76 -4.54 5.19
N TYR A 68 -7.97 -4.32 5.69
CA TYR A 68 -8.64 -3.03 5.53
C TYR A 68 -9.47 -2.62 6.75
N SER A 69 -9.76 -1.31 6.84
CA SER A 69 -10.78 -0.76 7.73
C SER A 69 -11.86 -0.07 6.91
N SER A 70 -13.12 -0.49 7.09
CA SER A 70 -14.27 0.05 6.34
C SER A 70 -14.47 1.56 6.54
N ASN A 71 -14.04 2.10 7.69
CA ASN A 71 -14.20 3.51 8.02
C ASN A 71 -13.19 4.42 7.30
N ASN A 72 -11.99 3.93 7.05
CA ASN A 72 -10.85 4.74 6.63
C ASN A 72 -10.22 4.24 5.32
N LEU A 73 -11.01 3.64 4.43
CA LEU A 73 -10.53 3.10 3.14
C LEU A 73 -9.85 4.16 2.29
N GLU A 74 -10.53 5.31 2.11
CA GLU A 74 -10.08 6.39 1.23
C GLU A 74 -8.89 7.16 1.80
N THR A 75 -8.64 7.02 3.10
CA THR A 75 -7.49 7.63 3.79
C THR A 75 -6.32 6.69 3.96
N GLY A 76 -6.36 5.51 3.29
CA GLY A 76 -5.22 4.59 3.23
C GLY A 76 -5.22 3.49 4.29
N SER A 77 -6.31 3.29 5.04
CA SER A 77 -6.41 2.13 5.96
C SER A 77 -6.77 0.85 5.20
N ILE A 78 -5.97 0.53 4.20
CA ILE A 78 -6.07 -0.64 3.33
C ILE A 78 -4.67 -0.99 2.81
N GLY A 79 -4.29 -2.27 2.80
CA GLY A 79 -2.99 -2.70 2.30
C GLY A 79 -2.55 -4.05 2.81
N LEU A 80 -1.27 -4.38 2.59
CA LEU A 80 -0.65 -5.63 3.04
C LEU A 80 0.02 -5.51 4.40
N ASN A 81 0.03 -6.63 5.12
CA ASN A 81 0.99 -6.86 6.18
C ASN A 81 2.35 -7.27 5.58
N LYS A 82 3.29 -6.33 5.51
CA LYS A 82 4.68 -6.58 5.10
C LYS A 82 5.61 -6.86 6.30
N TYR A 83 5.12 -6.66 7.51
CA TYR A 83 5.89 -6.82 8.75
C TYR A 83 6.14 -8.29 9.11
N GLY A 84 5.06 -9.07 9.28
CA GLY A 84 5.13 -10.46 9.75
C GLY A 84 4.01 -10.80 10.72
N LYS A 85 4.29 -11.74 11.64
CA LYS A 85 3.33 -12.11 12.69
C LYS A 85 3.06 -10.92 13.61
N ALA A 86 1.78 -10.58 13.78
CA ALA A 86 1.35 -9.46 14.63
C ALA A 86 -0.08 -9.65 15.12
N CYS A 87 -0.40 -8.94 16.19
CA CYS A 87 -1.76 -8.68 16.63
C CYS A 87 -2.13 -7.23 16.31
N ILE A 88 -3.31 -7.00 15.73
CA ILE A 88 -3.84 -5.66 15.45
C ILE A 88 -5.26 -5.50 16.01
N SER A 89 -5.75 -4.26 15.99
CA SER A 89 -7.09 -3.95 16.50
C SER A 89 -8.18 -4.78 15.79
N PRO A 90 -9.21 -5.28 16.52
CA PRO A 90 -10.31 -6.04 15.95
C PRO A 90 -11.17 -5.31 14.91
N VAL A 91 -11.00 -3.98 14.78
CA VAL A 91 -11.76 -3.16 13.80
C VAL A 91 -11.35 -3.41 12.35
N TYR A 92 -10.22 -4.09 12.13
CA TYR A 92 -9.74 -4.44 10.80
C TYR A 92 -10.30 -5.78 10.33
N SER A 93 -10.61 -5.87 9.04
CA SER A 93 -10.85 -7.14 8.34
C SER A 93 -9.53 -7.62 7.74
N ILE A 94 -9.21 -8.90 7.94
CA ILE A 94 -7.92 -9.50 7.60
C ILE A 94 -8.18 -10.72 6.71
N PHE A 95 -7.40 -10.86 5.65
CA PHE A 95 -7.54 -11.95 4.68
C PHE A 95 -6.18 -12.51 4.30
N GLU A 96 -6.06 -13.83 4.30
CA GLU A 96 -4.88 -14.54 3.81
C GLU A 96 -5.03 -14.92 2.33
N PRO A 97 -3.94 -14.94 1.55
CA PRO A 97 -4.00 -15.32 0.15
C PRO A 97 -4.23 -16.82 -0.02
N THR A 98 -4.98 -17.20 -1.05
CA THR A 98 -5.13 -18.60 -1.49
C THR A 98 -3.93 -19.05 -2.32
N GLY A 99 -3.90 -20.37 -2.67
CA GLY A 99 -2.81 -20.91 -3.50
C GLY A 99 -2.72 -20.36 -4.93
N ILE A 100 -3.77 -19.67 -5.41
CA ILE A 100 -3.80 -19.05 -6.75
C ILE A 100 -3.62 -17.52 -6.72
N ALA A 101 -3.22 -16.99 -5.57
CA ALA A 101 -3.03 -15.56 -5.34
C ALA A 101 -1.60 -15.24 -4.92
N ASP A 102 -1.08 -14.15 -5.45
CA ASP A 102 0.17 -13.56 -5.01
C ASP A 102 -0.10 -12.30 -4.18
N SER A 103 0.45 -12.25 -2.95
CA SER A 103 0.19 -11.17 -2.00
C SER A 103 0.64 -9.82 -2.53
N ASP A 104 1.83 -9.72 -3.12
CA ASP A 104 2.38 -8.44 -3.56
C ASP A 104 1.59 -7.89 -4.75
N PHE A 105 1.19 -8.76 -5.68
CA PHE A 105 0.29 -8.38 -6.77
C PHE A 105 -1.06 -7.90 -6.23
N LEU A 106 -1.72 -8.69 -5.34
CA LEU A 106 -3.02 -8.33 -4.79
C LEU A 106 -2.95 -7.06 -3.95
N GLY A 107 -1.91 -6.91 -3.13
CA GLY A 107 -1.71 -5.70 -2.34
C GLY A 107 -1.65 -4.43 -3.18
N ARG A 108 -1.07 -4.50 -4.38
CA ARG A 108 -1.04 -3.38 -5.33
C ARG A 108 -2.36 -3.22 -6.08
N ARG A 109 -3.02 -4.33 -6.44
CA ARG A 109 -4.28 -4.30 -7.20
C ARG A 109 -5.45 -3.79 -6.37
N LEU A 110 -5.55 -4.24 -5.11
CA LEU A 110 -6.70 -3.97 -4.23
C LEU A 110 -6.63 -2.60 -3.51
N VAL A 111 -5.49 -1.91 -3.53
CA VAL A 111 -5.39 -0.53 -3.01
C VAL A 111 -5.67 0.53 -4.10
N ARG A 112 -5.94 0.12 -5.33
CA ARG A 112 -6.23 1.05 -6.40
C ARG A 112 -7.59 1.74 -6.22
N LYS A 113 -7.68 2.96 -6.71
CA LYS A 113 -8.86 3.80 -6.57
C LYS A 113 -10.13 3.18 -7.16
N ASP A 114 -9.99 2.49 -8.30
CA ASP A 114 -11.09 1.77 -8.95
C ASP A 114 -11.67 0.67 -8.04
N PHE A 115 -10.81 -0.10 -7.38
CA PHE A 115 -11.23 -1.15 -6.45
C PHE A 115 -11.81 -0.57 -5.15
N ILE A 116 -11.18 0.44 -4.56
CA ILE A 116 -11.71 1.13 -3.37
C ILE A 116 -13.12 1.69 -3.67
N ASN A 117 -13.33 2.28 -4.84
CA ASN A 117 -14.65 2.76 -5.26
C ASN A 117 -15.67 1.62 -5.41
N ALA A 118 -15.24 0.43 -5.82
CA ALA A 118 -16.12 -0.75 -5.84
C ALA A 118 -16.48 -1.18 -4.41
N MET A 119 -15.52 -1.21 -3.48
CA MET A 119 -15.76 -1.54 -2.06
C MET A 119 -16.74 -0.55 -1.40
N VAL A 120 -16.61 0.74 -1.67
CA VAL A 120 -17.46 1.78 -1.08
C VAL A 120 -18.95 1.57 -1.40
N LYS A 121 -19.29 0.97 -2.54
CA LYS A 121 -20.67 0.65 -2.90
C LYS A 121 -21.33 -0.37 -1.96
N TRP A 122 -20.52 -1.19 -1.28
CA TRP A 122 -20.98 -2.19 -0.31
C TRP A 122 -21.01 -1.67 1.12
N ARG A 123 -20.67 -0.40 1.36
CA ARG A 123 -20.74 0.21 2.68
C ARG A 123 -22.16 0.25 3.20
N GLN A 124 -22.31 -0.23 4.42
CA GLN A 124 -23.54 -0.13 5.18
C GLN A 124 -23.32 0.83 6.35
N GLY A 125 -24.25 1.74 6.56
CA GLY A 125 -24.26 2.62 7.72
C GLY A 125 -24.57 1.83 8.99
N VAL A 126 -23.76 2.01 10.03
CA VAL A 126 -24.01 1.47 11.37
C VAL A 126 -24.20 2.59 12.37
N ILE A 127 -24.63 2.24 13.58
CA ILE A 127 -24.88 3.19 14.67
C ILE A 127 -23.58 4.00 14.94
N TYR A 128 -23.73 5.29 15.26
CA TYR A 128 -22.65 6.27 15.55
C TYR A 128 -21.78 6.68 14.36
N GLY A 129 -22.31 6.66 13.13
CA GLY A 129 -21.61 7.19 11.95
C GLY A 129 -20.43 6.35 11.48
N GLN A 130 -20.32 5.12 11.94
CA GLN A 130 -19.33 4.18 11.43
C GLN A 130 -19.84 3.50 10.16
N TRP A 131 -18.91 3.19 9.26
CA TRP A 131 -19.17 2.40 8.06
C TRP A 131 -18.72 0.96 8.25
N ARG A 132 -19.46 0.03 7.69
CA ARG A 132 -19.07 -1.37 7.64
C ARG A 132 -19.23 -1.91 6.22
N ILE A 133 -18.25 -2.70 5.80
CA ILE A 133 -18.33 -3.59 4.65
C ILE A 133 -18.21 -5.00 5.23
N HIS A 134 -19.25 -5.82 5.04
CA HIS A 134 -19.18 -7.20 5.50
C HIS A 134 -18.11 -7.97 4.70
N GLU A 135 -17.36 -8.81 5.39
CA GLU A 135 -16.30 -9.61 4.78
C GLU A 135 -16.85 -10.47 3.62
N SER A 136 -18.05 -11.00 3.78
CA SER A 136 -18.75 -11.75 2.72
C SER A 136 -19.09 -10.91 1.47
N ASP A 137 -19.35 -9.62 1.63
CA ASP A 137 -19.63 -8.72 0.50
C ASP A 137 -18.35 -8.30 -0.19
N PHE A 138 -17.27 -8.07 0.57
CA PHE A 138 -15.94 -7.83 0.04
C PHE A 138 -15.46 -9.00 -0.84
N LEU A 139 -15.66 -10.24 -0.39
CA LEU A 139 -15.25 -11.43 -1.11
C LEU A 139 -16.00 -11.67 -2.43
N LYS A 140 -17.21 -11.09 -2.61
CA LYS A 140 -17.99 -11.15 -3.86
C LYS A 140 -17.57 -10.12 -4.91
N ILE A 141 -16.67 -9.18 -4.58
CA ILE A 141 -16.22 -8.20 -5.54
C ILE A 141 -15.39 -8.90 -6.62
N GLU A 142 -15.73 -8.66 -7.87
CA GLU A 142 -14.99 -9.23 -8.99
C GLU A 142 -13.82 -8.35 -9.42
N ILE A 143 -12.70 -8.98 -9.72
CA ILE A 143 -11.51 -8.36 -10.29
C ILE A 143 -10.95 -9.20 -11.44
N SER A 144 -10.32 -8.54 -12.39
CA SER A 144 -9.56 -9.23 -13.42
C SER A 144 -8.13 -9.46 -12.93
N VAL A 145 -7.66 -10.70 -13.03
CA VAL A 145 -6.32 -11.13 -12.59
C VAL A 145 -5.68 -12.08 -13.60
N PRO A 146 -4.35 -12.04 -13.77
CA PRO A 146 -3.63 -13.03 -14.58
C PRO A 146 -3.40 -14.33 -13.78
N SER A 147 -2.76 -15.30 -14.43
CA SER A 147 -2.28 -16.50 -13.75
C SER A 147 -1.38 -16.16 -12.56
N VAL A 148 -1.31 -17.03 -11.54
CA VAL A 148 -0.49 -16.80 -10.33
C VAL A 148 0.99 -16.61 -10.66
N GLU A 149 1.49 -17.27 -11.70
CA GLU A 149 2.86 -17.09 -12.16
C GLU A 149 3.11 -15.69 -12.72
N GLU A 150 2.17 -15.16 -13.48
CA GLU A 150 2.24 -13.79 -13.98
C GLU A 150 2.05 -12.77 -12.85
N GLN A 151 1.14 -13.02 -11.90
CA GLN A 151 1.00 -12.21 -10.69
C GLN A 151 2.34 -12.04 -9.96
N ARG A 152 3.06 -13.15 -9.72
CA ARG A 152 4.39 -13.15 -9.08
C ARG A 152 5.42 -12.33 -9.87
N LYS A 153 5.44 -12.48 -11.20
CA LYS A 153 6.35 -11.70 -12.06
C LYS A 153 6.06 -10.20 -11.98
N ILE A 154 4.77 -9.82 -12.05
CA ILE A 154 4.35 -8.42 -11.94
C ILE A 154 4.69 -7.87 -10.55
N GLY A 155 4.37 -8.59 -9.47
CA GLY A 155 4.67 -8.19 -8.10
C GLY A 155 6.17 -7.95 -7.91
N ALA A 156 7.01 -8.93 -8.26
CA ALA A 156 8.46 -8.83 -8.15
C ALA A 156 9.06 -7.67 -8.97
N TYR A 157 8.56 -7.45 -10.19
CA TYR A 157 9.03 -6.34 -11.03
C TYR A 157 8.70 -4.98 -10.42
N LEU A 158 7.48 -4.82 -9.90
CA LEU A 158 7.07 -3.58 -9.25
C LEU A 158 7.83 -3.33 -7.94
N ASP A 159 8.15 -4.39 -7.16
CA ASP A 159 8.98 -4.26 -5.96
C ASP A 159 10.42 -3.82 -6.30
N GLN A 160 10.99 -4.31 -7.40
CA GLN A 160 12.29 -3.84 -7.89
C GLN A 160 12.25 -2.35 -8.25
N LEU A 161 11.19 -1.89 -8.93
CA LEU A 161 11.02 -0.48 -9.26
C LEU A 161 10.91 0.39 -8.00
N ASP A 162 10.11 -0.01 -7.00
CA ASP A 162 9.99 0.72 -5.73
C ASP A 162 11.33 0.81 -4.99
N ASN A 163 12.13 -0.26 -5.01
CA ASN A 163 13.47 -0.27 -4.43
C ASN A 163 14.41 0.70 -5.16
N LEU A 164 14.39 0.72 -6.49
CA LEU A 164 15.18 1.66 -7.28
C LEU A 164 14.79 3.12 -7.00
N ILE A 165 13.49 3.42 -6.97
CA ILE A 165 12.97 4.75 -6.63
C ILE A 165 13.46 5.16 -5.22
N THR A 166 13.34 4.26 -4.24
CA THR A 166 13.78 4.53 -2.87
C THR A 166 15.28 4.78 -2.78
N LEU A 167 16.09 4.02 -3.51
CA LEU A 167 17.53 4.21 -3.56
C LEU A 167 17.91 5.56 -4.18
N HIS A 168 17.25 5.96 -5.27
CA HIS A 168 17.45 7.26 -5.88
C HIS A 168 17.05 8.42 -4.96
N GLN A 169 15.96 8.28 -4.22
CA GLN A 169 15.51 9.29 -3.26
C GLN A 169 16.44 9.41 -2.05
N ARG A 170 17.14 8.33 -1.67
CA ARG A 170 18.10 8.32 -0.55
C ARG A 170 19.50 8.79 -0.93
N GLN A 171 19.83 8.88 -2.23
CA GLN A 171 21.07 9.51 -2.62
C GLN A 171 20.98 11.00 -2.25
N PRO A 172 21.78 11.49 -1.28
CA PRO A 172 21.84 12.92 -1.05
C PRO A 172 22.26 13.56 -2.37
N PHE A 173 21.77 14.75 -2.63
CA PHE A 173 22.20 15.64 -3.70
C PHE A 173 23.70 16.00 -3.51
N LEU A 174 24.57 15.01 -3.64
CA LEU A 174 26.03 15.13 -3.67
C LEU A 174 26.53 15.17 -5.12
N GLN A 175 25.73 15.75 -6.00
CA GLN A 175 26.28 16.37 -7.18
C GLN A 175 26.17 17.88 -6.96
N SER A 176 27.23 18.47 -6.38
CA SER A 176 27.64 19.81 -6.79
C SER A 176 27.48 19.84 -8.31
N PRO A 177 26.79 20.82 -8.89
CA PRO A 177 26.78 20.95 -10.35
C PRO A 177 28.21 20.76 -10.84
N PRO A 178 28.43 19.92 -11.87
CA PRO A 178 29.78 19.71 -12.36
C PRO A 178 30.38 21.10 -12.54
N ASP A 179 31.61 21.29 -12.05
CA ASP A 179 32.29 22.59 -12.09
C ASP A 179 32.33 23.03 -13.55
N ILE A 180 31.40 23.90 -13.93
CA ILE A 180 31.20 24.37 -15.30
C ILE A 180 32.48 25.03 -15.81
N SER A 181 33.41 25.44 -14.92
CA SER A 181 34.71 25.99 -15.27
C SER A 181 35.58 24.99 -16.03
N LEU A 182 35.42 23.68 -15.79
CA LEU A 182 36.20 22.65 -16.49
C LEU A 182 35.61 22.31 -17.88
N ILE A 183 34.31 22.49 -18.07
CA ILE A 183 33.61 22.20 -19.34
C ILE A 183 33.90 23.33 -20.35
N VAL A 184 34.04 24.56 -19.88
CA VAL A 184 34.37 25.74 -20.74
C VAL A 184 35.76 25.66 -21.36
N GLN A 185 36.70 24.90 -20.75
CA GLN A 185 38.05 24.73 -21.29
C GLN A 185 38.18 23.66 -22.38
N LEU A 186 37.17 22.84 -22.60
CA LEU A 186 37.20 21.72 -23.56
C LEU A 186 36.28 21.89 -24.79
N THR A 187 35.53 22.98 -24.89
CA THR A 187 34.71 23.27 -26.07
C THR A 187 35.41 24.22 -27.02
N PRO A 188 35.58 23.86 -28.29
CA PRO A 188 36.06 24.80 -29.30
C PRO A 188 35.07 25.97 -29.47
N PRO A 189 35.53 27.19 -29.87
CA PRO A 189 34.77 28.44 -29.76
C PRO A 189 33.60 28.62 -30.75
N PHE A 190 33.01 27.55 -31.24
CA PHE A 190 31.93 27.66 -32.21
C PHE A 190 30.73 26.82 -31.73
N TYR A 191 29.89 27.34 -30.87
CA TYR A 191 28.44 27.11 -30.75
C TYR A 191 27.90 27.84 -29.53
N THR A 192 27.64 29.15 -29.69
CA THR A 192 26.74 29.86 -28.77
C THR A 192 25.32 29.60 -29.20
N PHE A 193 24.66 28.60 -28.62
CA PHE A 193 23.21 28.55 -28.62
C PHE A 193 22.68 29.44 -27.50
N SER A 194 22.22 30.64 -27.86
CA SER A 194 21.46 31.48 -26.94
C SER A 194 20.03 30.94 -26.83
N TRP A 195 19.71 30.35 -25.70
CA TRP A 195 18.31 30.06 -25.36
C TRP A 195 17.69 31.35 -24.83
N GLU A 196 16.88 32.03 -25.65
CA GLU A 196 16.00 33.09 -25.16
C GLU A 196 14.87 32.42 -24.33
N GLN A 197 14.80 32.78 -23.05
CA GLN A 197 13.61 32.47 -22.22
C GLN A 197 12.45 33.33 -22.70
N ARG A 198 11.56 32.77 -23.51
CA ARG A 198 10.25 33.39 -23.82
C ARG A 198 9.28 33.09 -22.68
N LYS A 199 8.65 34.14 -22.17
CA LYS A 199 7.56 34.02 -21.19
C LYS A 199 6.35 33.36 -21.88
N LEU A 200 5.63 32.50 -21.16
CA LEU A 200 4.44 31.79 -21.64
C LEU A 200 3.33 32.72 -22.18
N GLY A 201 3.37 34.03 -21.89
CA GLY A 201 2.46 35.05 -22.43
C GLY A 201 2.67 35.43 -23.88
N ASP A 202 3.83 35.07 -24.48
CA ASP A 202 4.18 35.51 -25.84
C ASP A 202 3.73 34.49 -26.92
N ILE A 203 3.00 33.43 -26.53
CA ILE A 203 2.56 32.33 -27.43
C ILE A 203 1.03 32.36 -27.67
N ALA A 204 0.30 33.34 -27.10
CA ALA A 204 -1.17 33.34 -27.14
C ALA A 204 -1.79 34.17 -28.30
N ASP A 205 -1.00 34.72 -29.21
CA ASP A 205 -1.48 35.47 -30.39
C ASP A 205 -0.91 34.91 -31.70
N ILE A 206 -1.34 33.71 -32.08
CA ILE A 206 -1.36 33.23 -33.48
C ILE A 206 -2.59 32.31 -33.66
#